data_46526acdfed6b13adc7f1e17056b0896
#
_entry.id   46526acdfed6b13adc7f1e17056b0896
#
_cell.length_a   1.000
_cell.length_b   1.000
_cell.length_c   1.000
_cell.angle_alpha   90.00
_cell.angle_beta   90.00
_cell.angle_gamma   90.00
#
_symmetry.space_group_name_H-M   'P 1'
#
loop_
_entity.id
_entity.type
_entity.pdbx_description
1 polymer ?
#
loop_
_entity_poly.entity_id
_entity_poly.type
_entity_poly.pdbx_seq_one_letter_code
_entity_poly.pdbx_strand_id
1 'polypeptide(L)'
;MAEVKLNRKLNLVLSVETDNGTAHIHSTPIGREVFEDNFLVISRAFTAVYTNGLGPVTGPRVAALLLKQEAETLGVWPKTQQSLMAEIYRLTNVIAPGQNGWETMPFDVAKKRDILDDDAAAEVESCIVYFICASSIHLKSEMKVAMEGLNTLWGAQTTSLNATEYTRSLQTSTPEETTGESPKTAVNQ
;
A
#
# COMPACT_ATOMS: atom_id res chain seq x y z
N MET A 1 -29.36 -0.13 21.78
CA MET A 1 -27.90 -0.50 21.75
C MET A 1 -27.45 -0.39 20.32
N ALA A 2 -26.51 0.52 20.03
CA ALA A 2 -25.98 0.69 18.68
C ALA A 2 -25.09 -0.53 18.37
N GLU A 3 -25.46 -1.27 17.35
CA GLU A 3 -24.67 -2.39 16.82
C GLU A 3 -23.41 -1.82 16.21
N VAL A 4 -22.28 -1.95 16.89
CA VAL A 4 -20.98 -1.55 16.36
C VAL A 4 -20.63 -2.55 15.25
N LYS A 5 -20.91 -2.21 14.00
CA LYS A 5 -20.47 -2.97 12.84
C LYS A 5 -18.94 -2.86 12.71
N LEU A 6 -18.21 -3.75 13.36
CA LEU A 6 -16.77 -3.94 13.28
C LEU A 6 -16.33 -4.56 11.92
N ASN A 7 -16.96 -4.17 10.83
CA ASN A 7 -16.71 -4.77 9.51
C ASN A 7 -15.97 -3.82 8.56
N ARG A 8 -15.10 -2.95 9.09
CA ARG A 8 -14.23 -2.13 8.23
C ARG A 8 -13.04 -2.95 7.79
N LYS A 9 -12.86 -3.09 6.48
CA LYS A 9 -11.63 -3.62 5.89
C LYS A 9 -10.50 -2.67 6.29
N LEU A 10 -9.36 -3.22 6.68
CA LEU A 10 -8.15 -2.42 6.87
C LEU A 10 -7.53 -2.21 5.51
N ASN A 11 -7.45 -0.97 5.06
CA ASN A 11 -6.76 -0.59 3.83
C ASN A 11 -5.30 -0.31 4.15
N LEU A 12 -4.41 -0.60 3.20
CA LEU A 12 -3.01 -0.23 3.26
C LEU A 12 -2.83 1.21 2.79
N VAL A 13 -1.97 1.96 3.47
CA VAL A 13 -1.43 3.22 2.97
C VAL A 13 0.10 3.14 3.06
N LEU A 14 0.78 3.36 1.92
CA LEU A 14 2.22 3.53 1.85
C LEU A 14 2.52 5.00 1.55
N SER A 15 3.57 5.55 2.15
CA SER A 15 4.10 6.87 1.80
C SER A 15 5.38 6.70 1.00
N VAL A 16 5.43 7.31 -0.17
CA VAL A 16 6.55 7.21 -1.11
C VAL A 16 7.02 8.62 -1.44
N GLU A 17 8.32 8.86 -1.31
CA GLU A 17 8.93 10.11 -1.75
C GLU A 17 9.04 10.11 -3.27
N THR A 18 8.64 11.20 -3.89
CA THR A 18 8.67 11.43 -5.35
C THR A 18 9.31 12.79 -5.62
N ASP A 19 9.66 13.05 -6.87
CA ASP A 19 10.22 14.35 -7.28
C ASP A 19 9.30 15.55 -6.96
N ASN A 20 8.00 15.30 -6.84
CA ASN A 20 6.99 16.32 -6.56
C ASN A 20 6.52 16.33 -5.08
N GLY A 21 7.24 15.66 -4.20
CA GLY A 21 6.89 15.50 -2.78
C GLY A 21 6.37 14.12 -2.45
N THR A 22 5.86 13.94 -1.24
CA THR A 22 5.36 12.63 -0.77
C THR A 22 4.05 12.27 -1.46
N ALA A 23 3.99 11.10 -2.10
CA ALA A 23 2.75 10.48 -2.57
C ALA A 23 2.28 9.40 -1.59
N HIS A 24 0.98 9.20 -1.49
CA HIS A 24 0.38 8.14 -0.67
C HIS A 24 -0.30 7.11 -1.57
N ILE A 25 0.03 5.85 -1.37
CA ILE A 25 -0.57 4.74 -2.09
C ILE A 25 -1.62 4.10 -1.19
N HIS A 26 -2.87 4.15 -1.61
CA HIS A 26 -3.99 3.58 -0.88
C HIS A 26 -4.49 2.32 -1.57
N SER A 27 -4.38 1.16 -0.92
CA SER A 27 -4.83 -0.13 -1.45
C SER A 27 -5.86 -0.79 -0.54
N THR A 28 -6.94 -1.28 -1.15
CA THR A 28 -8.01 -2.01 -0.47
C THR A 28 -7.83 -3.52 -0.67
N PRO A 29 -8.05 -4.38 0.34
CA PRO A 29 -8.01 -5.82 0.19
C PRO A 29 -8.99 -6.34 -0.86
N ILE A 30 -8.59 -7.38 -1.59
CA ILE A 30 -9.43 -8.06 -2.59
C ILE A 30 -10.70 -8.66 -1.97
N GLY A 31 -11.70 -8.86 -2.82
CA GLY A 31 -12.93 -9.56 -2.45
C GLY A 31 -12.70 -11.07 -2.31
N ARG A 32 -13.65 -11.74 -1.61
CA ARG A 32 -13.58 -13.17 -1.34
C ARG A 32 -13.59 -14.00 -2.64
N GLU A 33 -14.38 -13.64 -3.61
CA GLU A 33 -14.47 -14.34 -4.91
C GLU A 33 -13.10 -14.35 -5.62
N VAL A 34 -12.45 -13.18 -5.73
CA VAL A 34 -11.12 -13.08 -6.35
C VAL A 34 -10.07 -13.87 -5.56
N PHE A 35 -10.17 -13.88 -4.23
CA PHE A 35 -9.30 -14.70 -3.40
C PHE A 35 -9.51 -16.20 -3.66
N GLU A 36 -10.76 -16.68 -3.66
CA GLU A 36 -11.07 -18.10 -3.89
C GLU A 36 -10.59 -18.57 -5.27
N ASP A 37 -10.78 -17.74 -6.30
CA ASP A 37 -10.31 -18.03 -7.67
C ASP A 37 -8.79 -18.09 -7.83
N ASN A 38 -8.06 -17.37 -6.96
CA ASN A 38 -6.60 -17.29 -7.01
C ASN A 38 -5.92 -17.88 -5.75
N PHE A 39 -6.67 -18.62 -4.93
CA PHE A 39 -6.19 -19.15 -3.64
C PHE A 39 -4.85 -19.87 -3.74
N LEU A 40 -4.72 -20.75 -4.73
CA LEU A 40 -3.52 -21.59 -4.85
C LEU A 40 -2.26 -20.72 -5.11
N VAL A 41 -2.34 -19.80 -6.04
CA VAL A 41 -1.20 -18.93 -6.39
C VAL A 41 -0.87 -17.96 -5.26
N ILE A 42 -1.88 -17.37 -4.60
CA ILE A 42 -1.69 -16.50 -3.44
C ILE A 42 -1.01 -17.26 -2.29
N SER A 43 -1.50 -18.44 -1.97
CA SER A 43 -0.95 -19.27 -0.89
C SER A 43 0.50 -19.69 -1.18
N ARG A 44 0.82 -20.07 -2.41
CA ARG A 44 2.18 -20.44 -2.81
C ARG A 44 3.13 -19.25 -2.79
N ALA A 45 2.72 -18.12 -3.32
CA ALA A 45 3.51 -16.88 -3.29
C ALA A 45 3.82 -16.46 -1.85
N PHE A 46 2.82 -16.47 -0.97
CA PHE A 46 3.00 -16.14 0.44
C PHE A 46 3.92 -17.14 1.15
N THR A 47 3.75 -18.43 0.91
CA THR A 47 4.63 -19.47 1.46
C THR A 47 6.06 -19.31 0.95
N ALA A 48 6.26 -18.97 -0.33
CA ALA A 48 7.58 -18.76 -0.93
C ALA A 48 8.37 -17.65 -0.23
N VAL A 49 7.72 -16.59 0.27
CA VAL A 49 8.38 -15.54 1.07
C VAL A 49 9.11 -16.14 2.28
N TYR A 50 8.48 -17.06 2.97
CA TYR A 50 9.05 -17.66 4.20
C TYR A 50 9.97 -18.82 3.91
N THR A 51 9.64 -19.68 2.96
CA THR A 51 10.48 -20.85 2.61
C THR A 51 11.80 -20.45 1.97
N ASN A 52 11.86 -19.29 1.30
CA ASN A 52 13.11 -18.73 0.78
C ASN A 52 13.88 -17.90 1.82
N GLY A 53 13.44 -17.87 3.08
CA GLY A 53 14.12 -17.15 4.16
C GLY A 53 14.05 -15.62 4.07
N LEU A 54 13.12 -15.08 3.26
CA LEU A 54 13.00 -13.64 3.01
C LEU A 54 12.33 -12.87 4.16
N GLY A 55 11.38 -13.54 4.85
CA GLY A 55 10.71 -12.99 6.02
C GLY A 55 9.93 -11.69 5.78
N PRO A 56 9.52 -10.99 6.85
CA PRO A 56 8.70 -9.79 6.73
C PRO A 56 9.48 -8.54 6.27
N VAL A 57 10.81 -8.58 6.24
CA VAL A 57 11.65 -7.45 5.84
C VAL A 57 11.88 -7.42 4.33
N THR A 58 12.34 -8.54 3.77
CA THR A 58 12.68 -8.64 2.34
C THR A 58 11.50 -9.12 1.51
N GLY A 59 10.62 -9.93 2.10
CA GLY A 59 9.46 -10.49 1.42
C GLY A 59 8.58 -9.47 0.69
N PRO A 60 8.23 -8.34 1.32
CA PRO A 60 7.45 -7.29 0.65
C PRO A 60 8.08 -6.74 -0.62
N ARG A 61 9.42 -6.68 -0.72
CA ARG A 61 10.13 -6.17 -1.91
C ARG A 61 10.02 -7.07 -3.13
N VAL A 62 9.80 -8.36 -2.91
CA VAL A 62 9.85 -9.37 -3.98
C VAL A 62 8.54 -10.14 -4.14
N ALA A 63 7.50 -9.78 -3.40
CA ALA A 63 6.25 -10.52 -3.40
C ALA A 63 5.58 -10.59 -4.78
N ALA A 64 5.64 -9.52 -5.57
CA ALA A 64 5.09 -9.52 -6.93
C ALA A 64 5.88 -10.46 -7.86
N LEU A 65 7.19 -10.51 -7.72
CA LEU A 65 8.05 -11.45 -8.46
C LEU A 65 7.75 -12.90 -8.09
N LEU A 66 7.60 -13.19 -6.79
CA LEU A 66 7.23 -14.52 -6.31
C LEU A 66 5.85 -14.93 -6.78
N LEU A 67 4.87 -14.02 -6.74
CA LEU A 67 3.52 -14.28 -7.25
C LEU A 67 3.55 -14.65 -8.74
N LYS A 68 4.30 -13.88 -9.53
CA LYS A 68 4.50 -14.15 -10.96
C LYS A 68 5.16 -15.51 -11.19
N GLN A 69 6.28 -15.79 -10.50
CA GLN A 69 7.02 -17.03 -10.62
C GLN A 69 6.15 -18.25 -10.25
N GLU A 70 5.38 -18.17 -9.17
CA GLU A 70 4.49 -19.26 -8.76
C GLU A 70 3.35 -19.46 -9.76
N ALA A 71 2.78 -18.37 -10.30
CA ALA A 71 1.75 -18.46 -11.32
C ALA A 71 2.26 -19.03 -12.65
N GLU A 72 3.49 -18.68 -13.05
CA GLU A 72 4.17 -19.26 -14.23
C GLU A 72 4.45 -20.75 -14.02
N THR A 73 4.94 -21.14 -12.85
CA THR A 73 5.17 -22.55 -12.48
C THR A 73 3.89 -23.39 -12.53
N LEU A 74 2.76 -22.79 -12.19
CA LEU A 74 1.44 -23.42 -12.28
C LEU A 74 0.82 -23.36 -13.69
N GLY A 75 1.44 -22.62 -14.63
CA GLY A 75 0.88 -22.38 -15.98
C GLY A 75 -0.37 -21.49 -15.99
N VAL A 76 -0.60 -20.68 -14.93
CA VAL A 76 -1.80 -19.84 -14.78
C VAL A 76 -1.54 -18.35 -14.85
N TRP A 77 -0.31 -17.92 -15.18
CA TRP A 77 0.04 -16.50 -15.18
C TRP A 77 -0.90 -15.60 -15.98
N PRO A 78 -1.31 -15.94 -17.22
CA PRO A 78 -2.24 -15.10 -17.98
C PRO A 78 -3.58 -14.88 -17.26
N LYS A 79 -4.11 -15.92 -16.61
CA LYS A 79 -5.33 -15.85 -15.81
C LYS A 79 -5.12 -15.00 -14.56
N THR A 80 -4.01 -15.21 -13.85
CA THR A 80 -3.66 -14.46 -12.63
C THR A 80 -3.49 -12.97 -12.95
N GLN A 81 -2.87 -12.64 -14.08
CA GLN A 81 -2.71 -11.26 -14.51
C GLN A 81 -4.05 -10.59 -14.80
N GLN A 82 -4.97 -11.26 -15.48
CA GLN A 82 -6.27 -10.71 -15.86
C GLN A 82 -7.26 -10.63 -14.69
N SER A 83 -7.17 -11.51 -13.72
CA SER A 83 -8.07 -11.53 -12.56
C SER A 83 -7.46 -10.86 -11.34
N LEU A 84 -6.40 -11.44 -10.76
CA LEU A 84 -5.83 -10.97 -9.50
C LEU A 84 -5.10 -9.64 -9.64
N MET A 85 -4.14 -9.53 -10.58
CA MET A 85 -3.35 -8.30 -10.72
C MET A 85 -4.21 -7.14 -11.21
N ALA A 86 -5.13 -7.37 -12.15
CA ALA A 86 -6.07 -6.36 -12.60
C ALA A 86 -6.96 -5.85 -11.45
N GLU A 87 -7.42 -6.74 -10.57
CA GLU A 87 -8.21 -6.36 -9.40
C GLU A 87 -7.37 -5.59 -8.37
N ILE A 88 -6.12 -6.02 -8.11
CA ILE A 88 -5.18 -5.30 -7.24
C ILE A 88 -5.01 -3.85 -7.74
N TYR A 89 -4.76 -3.66 -9.03
CA TYR A 89 -4.59 -2.32 -9.60
C TYR A 89 -5.88 -1.49 -9.51
N ARG A 90 -7.04 -2.09 -9.77
CA ARG A 90 -8.35 -1.44 -9.63
C ARG A 90 -8.63 -0.96 -8.20
N LEU A 91 -8.15 -1.69 -7.20
CA LEU A 91 -8.33 -1.40 -5.77
C LEU A 91 -7.24 -0.48 -5.21
N THR A 92 -6.27 -0.08 -6.04
CA THR A 92 -5.14 0.76 -5.62
C THR A 92 -5.22 2.14 -6.26
N ASN A 93 -5.14 3.16 -5.42
CA ASN A 93 -5.10 4.55 -5.82
C ASN A 93 -3.80 5.20 -5.34
N VAL A 94 -3.29 6.13 -6.14
CA VAL A 94 -2.20 7.04 -5.77
C VAL A 94 -2.80 8.39 -5.45
N ILE A 95 -2.41 8.95 -4.32
CA ILE A 95 -2.81 10.25 -3.82
C ILE A 95 -1.54 11.10 -3.79
N ALA A 96 -1.43 12.05 -4.69
CA ALA A 96 -0.23 12.86 -4.87
C ALA A 96 -0.55 14.35 -4.84
N PRO A 97 0.44 15.21 -4.52
CA PRO A 97 0.28 16.65 -4.64
C PRO A 97 -0.04 17.05 -6.08
N GLY A 98 -1.08 17.84 -6.27
CA GLY A 98 -1.49 18.41 -7.56
C GLY A 98 -1.59 19.93 -7.51
N GLN A 99 -1.99 20.56 -8.61
CA GLN A 99 -2.07 22.03 -8.72
C GLN A 99 -3.07 22.66 -7.73
N ASN A 100 -4.13 21.94 -7.38
CA ASN A 100 -5.20 22.42 -6.51
C ASN A 100 -5.29 21.67 -5.16
N GLY A 101 -4.20 21.08 -4.71
CA GLY A 101 -4.14 20.24 -3.51
C GLY A 101 -3.90 18.77 -3.86
N TRP A 102 -4.38 17.86 -3.02
CA TRP A 102 -4.19 16.43 -3.23
C TRP A 102 -5.08 15.87 -4.33
N GLU A 103 -4.49 15.19 -5.30
CA GLU A 103 -5.20 14.50 -6.38
C GLU A 103 -5.15 12.99 -6.16
N THR A 104 -6.30 12.34 -6.37
CA THR A 104 -6.42 10.87 -6.31
C THR A 104 -6.55 10.33 -7.72
N MET A 105 -5.72 9.35 -8.07
CA MET A 105 -5.74 8.71 -9.38
C MET A 105 -5.49 7.21 -9.29
N PRO A 106 -5.92 6.40 -10.29
CA PRO A 106 -5.57 4.99 -10.37
C PRO A 106 -4.06 4.77 -10.47
N PHE A 107 -3.58 3.64 -9.96
CA PHE A 107 -2.16 3.30 -9.90
C PHE A 107 -1.50 3.26 -11.31
N ASP A 108 -2.19 2.72 -12.31
CA ASP A 108 -1.70 2.67 -13.68
C ASP A 108 -1.61 4.06 -14.35
N VAL A 109 -2.46 4.99 -13.93
CA VAL A 109 -2.41 6.40 -14.39
C VAL A 109 -1.23 7.12 -13.77
N ALA A 110 -0.95 6.88 -12.48
CA ALA A 110 0.20 7.48 -11.80
C ALA A 110 1.53 7.04 -12.44
N LYS A 111 1.66 5.76 -12.80
CA LYS A 111 2.82 5.25 -13.55
C LYS A 111 2.96 5.94 -14.92
N LYS A 112 1.88 6.08 -15.69
CA LYS A 112 1.91 6.75 -17.00
C LYS A 112 2.22 8.25 -16.94
N ARG A 113 2.01 8.88 -15.77
CA ARG A 113 2.30 10.30 -15.53
C ARG A 113 3.67 10.53 -14.88
N ASP A 114 4.49 9.48 -14.74
CA ASP A 114 5.81 9.51 -14.08
C ASP A 114 5.76 10.10 -12.65
N ILE A 115 4.61 9.92 -11.95
CA ILE A 115 4.50 10.27 -10.53
C ILE A 115 5.29 9.27 -9.68
N LEU A 116 5.32 8.02 -10.11
CA LEU A 116 6.17 6.96 -9.56
C LEU A 116 7.11 6.54 -10.68
N ASP A 117 8.41 6.62 -10.45
CA ASP A 117 9.39 6.03 -11.35
C ASP A 117 9.25 4.50 -11.39
N ASP A 118 9.92 3.84 -12.32
CA ASP A 118 9.79 2.39 -12.50
C ASP A 118 10.22 1.59 -11.28
N ASP A 119 11.26 2.02 -10.56
CA ASP A 119 11.77 1.34 -9.37
C ASP A 119 10.81 1.50 -8.19
N ALA A 120 10.35 2.72 -7.93
CA ALA A 120 9.34 3.00 -6.90
C ALA A 120 8.02 2.27 -7.19
N ALA A 121 7.60 2.26 -8.46
CA ALA A 121 6.38 1.56 -8.87
C ALA A 121 6.50 0.04 -8.65
N ALA A 122 7.64 -0.58 -8.96
CA ALA A 122 7.88 -2.00 -8.75
C ALA A 122 7.92 -2.36 -7.25
N GLU A 123 8.55 -1.51 -6.42
CA GLU A 123 8.60 -1.70 -4.98
C GLU A 123 7.21 -1.58 -4.34
N VAL A 124 6.46 -0.55 -4.71
CA VAL A 124 5.07 -0.34 -4.28
C VAL A 124 4.19 -1.51 -4.69
N GLU A 125 4.28 -1.97 -5.93
CA GLU A 125 3.53 -3.13 -6.43
C GLU A 125 3.81 -4.37 -5.57
N SER A 126 5.07 -4.64 -5.28
CA SER A 126 5.46 -5.77 -4.42
C SER A 126 4.92 -5.64 -3.00
N CYS A 127 4.98 -4.47 -2.39
CA CYS A 127 4.41 -4.21 -1.07
C CYS A 127 2.89 -4.43 -1.05
N ILE A 128 2.18 -3.97 -2.09
CA ILE A 128 0.73 -4.17 -2.22
C ILE A 128 0.41 -5.67 -2.36
N VAL A 129 1.12 -6.38 -3.22
CA VAL A 129 0.94 -7.84 -3.41
C VAL A 129 1.17 -8.58 -2.09
N TYR A 130 2.23 -8.24 -1.36
CA TYR A 130 2.47 -8.82 -0.04
C TYR A 130 1.29 -8.58 0.93
N PHE A 131 0.83 -7.33 1.01
CA PHE A 131 -0.34 -6.97 1.83
C PHE A 131 -1.59 -7.76 1.43
N ILE A 132 -1.86 -7.87 0.13
CA ILE A 132 -3.02 -8.62 -0.39
C ILE A 132 -2.92 -10.09 -0.01
N CYS A 133 -1.75 -10.73 -0.19
CA CYS A 133 -1.54 -12.12 0.21
C CYS A 133 -1.75 -12.29 1.71
N ALA A 134 -1.12 -11.46 2.53
CA ALA A 134 -1.24 -11.52 3.99
C ALA A 134 -2.68 -11.29 4.46
N SER A 135 -3.36 -10.23 3.95
CA SER A 135 -4.72 -9.88 4.35
C SER A 135 -5.78 -10.90 3.92
N SER A 136 -5.46 -11.70 2.89
CA SER A 136 -6.35 -12.75 2.39
C SER A 136 -6.23 -14.06 3.18
N ILE A 137 -5.05 -14.34 3.74
CA ILE A 137 -4.74 -15.60 4.42
C ILE A 137 -4.93 -15.47 5.94
N HIS A 138 -4.52 -14.33 6.52
CA HIS A 138 -4.57 -14.14 7.98
C HIS A 138 -5.94 -13.68 8.49
N LEU A 139 -6.23 -14.04 9.73
CA LEU A 139 -7.35 -13.46 10.48
C LEU A 139 -7.06 -11.97 10.78
N LYS A 140 -8.13 -11.16 10.93
CA LYS A 140 -8.00 -9.71 11.23
C LYS A 140 -7.16 -9.43 12.48
N SER A 141 -7.21 -10.29 13.49
CA SER A 141 -6.41 -10.18 14.71
C SER A 141 -4.92 -10.40 14.46
N GLU A 142 -4.58 -11.24 13.50
CA GLU A 142 -3.20 -11.58 13.12
C GLU A 142 -2.61 -10.53 12.19
N MET A 143 -3.45 -9.87 11.37
CA MET A 143 -3.03 -8.80 10.47
C MET A 143 -2.31 -7.66 11.18
N LYS A 144 -2.73 -7.32 12.40
CA LYS A 144 -2.05 -6.27 13.18
C LYS A 144 -0.58 -6.61 13.39
N VAL A 145 -0.28 -7.84 13.76
CA VAL A 145 1.10 -8.31 13.98
C VAL A 145 1.87 -8.39 12.65
N ALA A 146 1.24 -8.92 11.59
CA ALA A 146 1.86 -8.97 10.27
C ALA A 146 2.18 -7.59 9.71
N MET A 147 1.35 -6.58 10.04
CA MET A 147 1.52 -5.20 9.57
C MET A 147 2.47 -4.37 10.43
N GLU A 148 2.71 -4.74 11.71
CA GLU A 148 3.67 -4.02 12.57
C GLU A 148 5.08 -4.00 11.96
N GLY A 149 5.51 -5.12 11.36
CA GLY A 149 6.77 -5.18 10.63
C GLY A 149 6.81 -4.26 9.41
N LEU A 150 5.73 -4.23 8.61
CA LEU A 150 5.60 -3.34 7.46
C LEU A 150 5.56 -1.86 7.89
N ASN A 151 4.83 -1.53 8.96
CA ASN A 151 4.75 -0.17 9.47
C ASN A 151 6.11 0.37 9.88
N THR A 152 6.92 -0.44 10.55
CA THR A 152 8.24 -0.03 11.05
C THR A 152 9.27 0.12 9.93
N LEU A 153 9.22 -0.75 8.92
CA LEU A 153 10.27 -0.85 7.89
C LEU A 153 9.95 -0.02 6.63
N TRP A 154 8.67 0.22 6.36
CA TRP A 154 8.19 0.77 5.09
C TRP A 154 7.34 2.03 5.24
N GLY A 155 7.19 2.56 6.45
CA GLY A 155 6.26 3.65 6.72
C GLY A 155 4.81 3.31 6.37
N ALA A 156 4.50 2.00 6.23
CA ALA A 156 3.18 1.53 5.91
C ALA A 156 2.22 1.79 7.06
N GLN A 157 1.00 2.21 6.74
CA GLN A 157 -0.07 2.40 7.71
C GLN A 157 -1.30 1.62 7.29
N THR A 158 -2.12 1.24 8.26
CA THR A 158 -3.44 0.68 8.00
C THR A 158 -4.51 1.69 8.38
N THR A 159 -5.49 1.89 7.51
CA THR A 159 -6.61 2.80 7.76
C THR A 159 -7.95 2.14 7.46
N SER A 160 -8.99 2.57 8.17
CA SER A 160 -10.37 2.21 7.83
C SER A 160 -11.03 3.19 6.86
N LEU A 161 -10.35 4.30 6.53
CA LEU A 161 -10.82 5.29 5.58
C LEU A 161 -10.70 4.76 4.15
N ASN A 162 -11.65 5.08 3.28
CA ASN A 162 -11.47 4.86 1.85
C ASN A 162 -10.54 5.94 1.26
N ALA A 163 -10.12 5.77 0.00
CA ALA A 163 -9.16 6.68 -0.65
C ALA A 163 -9.63 8.14 -0.63
N THR A 164 -10.92 8.40 -0.89
CA THR A 164 -11.49 9.76 -0.88
C THR A 164 -11.52 10.37 0.52
N GLU A 165 -11.90 9.59 1.52
CA GLU A 165 -11.88 10.02 2.92
C GLU A 165 -10.46 10.30 3.40
N TYR A 166 -9.51 9.44 3.01
CA TYR A 166 -8.10 9.62 3.32
C TYR A 166 -7.54 10.89 2.67
N THR A 167 -7.81 11.12 1.38
CA THR A 167 -7.41 12.36 0.68
C THR A 167 -7.96 13.61 1.37
N ARG A 168 -9.22 13.60 1.82
CA ARG A 168 -9.79 14.73 2.57
C ARG A 168 -9.09 14.95 3.92
N SER A 169 -8.67 13.88 4.59
CA SER A 169 -7.94 14.01 5.86
C SER A 169 -6.56 14.67 5.68
N LEU A 170 -5.91 14.48 4.53
CA LEU A 170 -4.66 15.16 4.20
C LEU A 170 -4.86 16.66 3.95
N GLN A 171 -5.97 17.06 3.34
CA GLN A 171 -6.28 18.47 3.06
C GLN A 171 -6.53 19.30 4.32
N THR A 172 -7.01 18.67 5.41
CA THR A 172 -7.25 19.33 6.70
C THR A 172 -5.98 19.45 7.55
N SER A 173 -4.92 18.74 7.18
CA SER A 173 -3.62 18.74 7.87
C SER A 173 -2.61 19.66 7.14
N THR A 174 -2.97 20.94 6.93
CA THR A 174 -1.99 21.92 6.46
C THR A 174 -0.94 22.09 7.57
N PRO A 175 0.38 21.93 7.29
CA PRO A 175 1.40 22.22 8.29
C PRO A 175 1.29 23.70 8.66
N GLU A 176 1.10 24.00 9.95
CA GLU A 176 1.36 25.35 10.47
C GLU A 176 2.80 25.71 10.10
N GLU A 177 2.99 26.74 9.30
CA GLU A 177 4.28 27.36 9.08
C GLU A 177 4.84 27.75 10.45
N THR A 178 5.82 27.01 10.91
CA THR A 178 6.63 27.41 12.07
C THR A 178 7.47 28.61 11.62
N THR A 179 6.90 29.79 11.68
CA THR A 179 7.66 31.04 11.67
C THR A 179 8.53 31.06 12.91
N GLY A 180 9.75 30.53 12.78
CA GLY A 180 10.80 30.63 13.77
C GLY A 180 11.29 32.09 13.87
N GLU A 181 10.63 32.90 14.68
CA GLU A 181 11.26 34.11 15.19
C GLU A 181 12.38 33.75 16.18
N SER A 182 13.61 33.92 15.72
CA SER A 182 14.77 33.87 16.58
C SER A 182 14.72 35.05 17.58
N PRO A 183 14.85 34.82 18.88
CA PRO A 183 14.95 35.93 19.83
C PRO A 183 16.25 36.68 19.60
N LYS A 184 16.14 37.99 19.30
CA LYS A 184 17.26 38.92 19.28
C LYS A 184 17.81 39.05 20.71
N THR A 185 19.01 38.56 20.90
CA THR A 185 19.79 38.82 22.11
C THR A 185 20.16 40.31 22.14
N ALA A 186 19.53 41.06 23.01
CA ALA A 186 19.95 42.44 23.33
C ALA A 186 21.19 42.36 24.23
N VAL A 187 22.33 42.74 23.70
CA VAL A 187 23.52 43.07 24.47
C VAL A 187 23.31 44.48 24.98
N ASN A 188 23.20 44.66 26.30
CA ASN A 188 23.37 45.96 26.96
C ASN A 188 24.74 45.99 27.61
N GLN A 189 25.36 47.13 27.40
CA GLN A 189 26.61 47.60 27.97
C GLN A 189 26.58 47.67 29.51
#